data_7fbf715531389d4fc9fde32503af6866
#
_entry.id   7fbf715531389d4fc9fde32503af6866
#
_cell.length_a   1.000
_cell.length_b   1.000
_cell.length_c   1.000
_cell.angle_alpha   90.00
_cell.angle_beta   90.00
_cell.angle_gamma   90.00
#
_symmetry.space_group_name_H-M   'P 1'
#
loop_
_entity.id
_entity.type
_entity.pdbx_description
1 polymer ?
#
loop_
_entity_poly.entity_id
_entity_poly.type
_entity_poly.pdbx_seq_one_letter_code
_entity_poly.pdbx_strand_id
1 'polypeptide(L)'
;MLSLVGCGGLGLLPHDVHLTSAQNFQTYDQVTVAYTDIVPGQTRMSDLPKLGFDTVTTPNVEILSYLGVIERFMPRNSMTFDRLAAPVQACIEAQDRCSAFVFHPQHVESRRLGNFFLDLFGFERETYDTGWSAEIVLLMQDGHVAYKLMSGRPRIEDMHDTIQPLGPLQDIGNTAVQAASRFL
;
A
#
# COMPACT_ATOMS: atom_id res chain seq x y z
N MET A 1 58.57 16.21 2.15
CA MET A 1 57.27 16.67 2.70
C MET A 1 56.17 15.90 1.98
N LEU A 2 55.63 14.88 2.61
CA LEU A 2 54.56 14.06 2.08
C LEU A 2 53.27 14.53 2.72
N SER A 3 52.39 15.17 1.92
CA SER A 3 51.05 15.61 2.39
C SER A 3 50.09 14.43 2.24
N LEU A 4 49.67 13.84 3.35
CA LEU A 4 48.56 12.90 3.41
C LEU A 4 47.25 13.69 3.31
N VAL A 5 46.59 13.59 2.17
CA VAL A 5 45.20 14.04 2.01
C VAL A 5 44.31 12.94 2.57
N GLY A 6 43.75 13.20 3.75
CA GLY A 6 42.76 12.34 4.37
C GLY A 6 41.45 12.41 3.60
N CYS A 7 41.04 11.32 2.96
CA CYS A 7 39.66 11.10 2.53
C CYS A 7 38.77 10.90 3.76
N GLY A 8 38.17 11.97 4.23
CA GLY A 8 37.08 11.92 5.18
C GLY A 8 35.78 11.55 4.47
N GLY A 9 35.04 10.62 5.03
CA GLY A 9 33.66 10.40 4.61
C GLY A 9 33.28 8.96 4.30
N LEU A 10 33.59 8.04 5.20
CA LEU A 10 32.90 6.76 5.22
C LEU A 10 31.52 6.95 5.87
N GLY A 11 30.54 7.29 5.06
CA GLY A 11 29.13 7.15 5.42
C GLY A 11 28.75 5.67 5.47
N LEU A 12 29.34 4.92 6.41
CA LEU A 12 29.07 3.50 6.65
C LEU A 12 27.93 3.27 7.63
N LEU A 13 27.03 4.25 7.78
CA LEU A 13 25.83 4.03 8.58
C LEU A 13 24.73 3.56 7.61
N PRO A 14 24.15 2.36 7.80
CA PRO A 14 22.97 1.94 7.07
C PRO A 14 21.81 2.82 7.52
N HIS A 15 21.57 3.88 6.78
CA HIS A 15 20.44 4.77 6.95
C HIS A 15 19.49 4.55 5.78
N ASP A 16 18.88 3.37 5.74
CA ASP A 16 17.83 3.08 4.78
C ASP A 16 16.51 3.63 5.31
N VAL A 17 16.19 4.84 4.91
CA VAL A 17 14.83 5.38 5.02
C VAL A 17 14.10 4.95 3.74
N HIS A 18 13.26 3.94 3.84
CA HIS A 18 12.38 3.57 2.73
C HIS A 18 11.12 4.43 2.81
N LEU A 19 11.07 5.47 1.96
CA LEU A 19 9.88 6.31 1.80
C LEU A 19 8.99 5.67 0.73
N THR A 20 7.86 5.13 1.14
CA THR A 20 6.78 4.78 0.22
C THR A 20 5.76 5.91 0.28
N SER A 21 5.85 6.88 -0.61
CA SER A 21 4.96 8.03 -0.65
C SER A 21 3.91 7.90 -1.74
N ALA A 22 2.68 8.29 -1.40
CA ALA A 22 1.67 8.61 -2.38
C ALA A 22 2.08 9.90 -3.11
N GLN A 23 2.21 9.86 -4.43
CA GLN A 23 2.72 10.99 -5.20
C GLN A 23 1.85 12.25 -5.10
N ASN A 24 0.54 12.09 -4.82
CA ASN A 24 -0.42 13.21 -4.87
C ASN A 24 -0.83 13.74 -3.49
N PHE A 25 -0.60 12.99 -2.41
CA PHE A 25 -1.04 13.35 -1.06
C PHE A 25 0.10 13.19 -0.06
N GLN A 26 0.32 14.22 0.77
CA GLN A 26 1.35 14.22 1.81
C GLN A 26 0.79 13.84 3.19
N THR A 27 -0.51 14.06 3.40
CA THR A 27 -1.16 13.79 4.68
C THR A 27 -2.48 13.06 4.48
N TYR A 28 -2.90 12.31 5.50
CA TYR A 28 -4.20 11.64 5.53
C TYR A 28 -5.37 12.64 5.38
N ASP A 29 -5.23 13.84 5.96
CA ASP A 29 -6.26 14.88 5.87
C ASP A 29 -6.45 15.36 4.43
N GLN A 30 -5.37 15.51 3.64
CA GLN A 30 -5.47 15.86 2.23
C GLN A 30 -6.27 14.82 1.44
N VAL A 31 -6.04 13.53 1.71
CA VAL A 31 -6.83 12.44 1.10
C VAL A 31 -8.30 12.55 1.50
N THR A 32 -8.57 12.81 2.77
CA THR A 32 -9.93 12.93 3.30
C THR A 32 -10.69 14.11 2.66
N VAL A 33 -10.04 15.26 2.49
CA VAL A 33 -10.62 16.41 1.81
C VAL A 33 -10.91 16.07 0.35
N ALA A 34 -9.92 15.55 -0.39
CA ALA A 34 -10.10 15.15 -1.77
C ALA A 34 -11.22 14.10 -1.96
N TYR A 35 -11.29 13.14 -1.05
CA TYR A 35 -12.40 12.17 -1.02
C TYR A 35 -13.76 12.84 -0.79
N THR A 36 -13.83 13.83 0.11
CA THR A 36 -15.08 14.55 0.40
C THR A 36 -15.58 15.31 -0.81
N ASP A 37 -14.68 15.89 -1.61
CA ASP A 37 -15.01 16.66 -2.82
C ASP A 37 -15.57 15.79 -3.96
N ILE A 38 -15.40 14.47 -3.91
CA ILE A 38 -16.06 13.56 -4.84
C ILE A 38 -17.54 13.47 -4.50
N VAL A 39 -18.41 13.88 -5.42
CA VAL A 39 -19.87 13.81 -5.26
C VAL A 39 -20.45 12.72 -6.14
N PRO A 40 -20.95 11.60 -5.56
CA PRO A 40 -21.60 10.54 -6.34
C PRO A 40 -22.73 11.08 -7.21
N GLY A 41 -22.81 10.58 -8.44
CA GLY A 41 -23.76 11.03 -9.47
C GLY A 41 -23.37 12.32 -10.20
N GLN A 42 -22.37 13.08 -9.72
CA GLN A 42 -21.94 14.35 -10.32
C GLN A 42 -20.50 14.32 -10.80
N THR A 43 -19.59 13.81 -9.98
CA THR A 43 -18.15 13.77 -10.33
C THR A 43 -17.93 12.81 -11.49
N ARG A 44 -17.29 13.32 -12.54
CA ARG A 44 -16.93 12.53 -13.72
C ARG A 44 -15.55 11.92 -13.59
N MET A 45 -15.30 10.85 -14.32
CA MET A 45 -13.96 10.25 -14.42
C MET A 45 -12.89 11.27 -14.81
N SER A 46 -13.20 12.21 -15.72
CA SER A 46 -12.29 13.29 -16.17
C SER A 46 -11.93 14.30 -15.09
N ASP A 47 -12.68 14.37 -14.00
CA ASP A 47 -12.46 15.31 -12.91
C ASP A 47 -11.60 14.73 -11.79
N LEU A 48 -11.51 13.39 -11.70
CA LEU A 48 -10.75 12.66 -10.68
C LEU A 48 -9.27 13.06 -10.63
N PRO A 49 -8.56 13.25 -11.76
CA PRO A 49 -7.16 13.70 -11.72
C PRO A 49 -6.96 15.05 -11.03
N LYS A 50 -7.92 15.99 -11.15
CA LYS A 50 -7.88 17.30 -10.50
C LYS A 50 -8.01 17.21 -8.98
N LEU A 51 -8.66 16.15 -8.52
CA LEU A 51 -8.82 15.82 -7.10
C LEU A 51 -7.67 14.95 -6.55
N GLY A 52 -6.67 14.62 -7.39
CA GLY A 52 -5.53 13.80 -7.00
C GLY A 52 -5.71 12.29 -7.24
N PHE A 53 -6.84 11.87 -7.82
CA PHE A 53 -7.13 10.46 -8.15
C PHE A 53 -6.93 10.20 -9.63
N ASP A 54 -5.68 10.25 -10.08
CA ASP A 54 -5.32 9.99 -11.48
C ASP A 54 -5.08 8.48 -11.69
N THR A 55 -5.84 7.86 -12.56
CA THR A 55 -5.72 6.42 -12.88
C THR A 55 -4.54 6.09 -13.79
N VAL A 56 -3.90 7.09 -14.39
CA VAL A 56 -2.80 6.91 -15.36
C VAL A 56 -1.44 7.11 -14.68
N THR A 57 -1.31 8.15 -13.87
CA THR A 57 -0.03 8.53 -13.26
C THR A 57 0.14 8.03 -11.84
N THR A 58 -0.94 7.70 -11.13
CA THR A 58 -0.87 7.17 -9.77
C THR A 58 -0.43 5.70 -9.80
N PRO A 59 0.67 5.34 -9.12
CA PRO A 59 1.10 3.95 -9.03
C PRO A 59 0.11 3.10 -8.24
N ASN A 60 0.06 1.80 -8.54
CA ASN A 60 -0.71 0.81 -7.79
C ASN A 60 -2.23 1.09 -7.74
N VAL A 61 -2.79 1.69 -8.80
CA VAL A 61 -4.24 1.77 -8.97
C VAL A 61 -4.74 0.43 -9.48
N GLU A 62 -5.67 -0.17 -8.76
CA GLU A 62 -6.34 -1.38 -9.17
C GLU A 62 -7.62 -1.03 -9.93
N ILE A 63 -7.81 -1.65 -11.09
CA ILE A 63 -9.01 -1.48 -11.91
C ILE A 63 -9.82 -2.78 -11.86
N LEU A 64 -11.04 -2.69 -11.33
CA LEU A 64 -11.93 -3.82 -11.18
C LEU A 64 -13.04 -3.78 -12.24
N SER A 65 -13.28 -4.93 -12.87
CA SER A 65 -14.51 -5.19 -13.63
C SER A 65 -15.69 -5.40 -12.66
N TYR A 66 -16.90 -5.49 -13.19
CA TYR A 66 -18.07 -5.79 -12.37
C TYR A 66 -17.93 -7.11 -11.57
N LEU A 67 -17.19 -8.11 -12.10
CA LEU A 67 -16.90 -9.34 -11.35
C LEU A 67 -16.00 -9.07 -10.15
N GLY A 68 -14.98 -8.25 -10.31
CA GLY A 68 -14.13 -7.82 -9.19
C GLY A 68 -14.90 -6.99 -8.16
N VAL A 69 -15.87 -6.19 -8.59
CA VAL A 69 -16.79 -5.47 -7.69
C VAL A 69 -17.62 -6.47 -6.88
N ILE A 70 -18.18 -7.52 -7.53
CA ILE A 70 -18.91 -8.57 -6.82
C ILE A 70 -18.02 -9.24 -5.77
N GLU A 71 -16.82 -9.66 -6.14
CA GLU A 71 -15.89 -10.32 -5.22
C GLU A 71 -15.53 -9.43 -4.02
N ARG A 72 -15.34 -8.14 -4.26
CA ARG A 72 -14.97 -7.20 -3.21
C ARG A 72 -16.10 -6.88 -2.25
N PHE A 73 -17.33 -6.69 -2.74
CA PHE A 73 -18.48 -6.34 -1.92
C PHE A 73 -19.24 -7.53 -1.35
N MET A 74 -19.09 -8.70 -1.96
CA MET A 74 -19.71 -9.96 -1.51
C MET A 74 -18.69 -11.09 -1.35
N PRO A 75 -17.67 -10.96 -0.52
CA PRO A 75 -16.65 -11.97 -0.37
C PRO A 75 -17.27 -13.28 0.16
N ARG A 76 -17.05 -14.39 -0.55
CA ARG A 76 -17.47 -15.75 -0.13
C ARG A 76 -18.94 -15.88 0.28
N ASN A 77 -19.85 -15.18 -0.41
CA ASN A 77 -21.28 -15.18 -0.08
C ASN A 77 -21.61 -14.75 1.36
N SER A 78 -20.76 -13.91 1.95
CA SER A 78 -20.97 -13.40 3.32
C SER A 78 -22.14 -12.43 3.43
N MET A 79 -22.57 -11.86 2.29
CA MET A 79 -23.66 -10.90 2.19
C MET A 79 -24.55 -11.22 0.99
N THR A 80 -25.85 -11.00 1.11
CA THR A 80 -26.79 -11.15 0.02
C THR A 80 -26.87 -9.85 -0.80
N PHE A 81 -27.16 -9.98 -2.09
CA PHE A 81 -27.18 -8.84 -3.02
C PHE A 81 -28.13 -7.71 -2.59
N ASP A 82 -29.29 -8.06 -2.03
CA ASP A 82 -30.31 -7.12 -1.54
C ASP A 82 -29.84 -6.25 -0.36
N ARG A 83 -28.75 -6.64 0.32
CA ARG A 83 -28.17 -5.87 1.42
C ARG A 83 -27.10 -4.87 0.99
N LEU A 84 -26.69 -4.92 -0.26
CA LEU A 84 -25.76 -3.94 -0.80
C LEU A 84 -26.42 -2.57 -0.93
N ALA A 85 -25.61 -1.50 -0.86
CA ALA A 85 -26.10 -0.15 -1.17
C ALA A 85 -26.66 -0.09 -2.59
N ALA A 86 -27.77 0.60 -2.81
CA ALA A 86 -28.45 0.65 -4.10
C ALA A 86 -27.52 1.04 -5.28
N PRO A 87 -26.57 1.99 -5.16
CA PRO A 87 -25.64 2.29 -6.25
C PRO A 87 -24.71 1.13 -6.58
N VAL A 88 -24.36 0.28 -5.59
CA VAL A 88 -23.51 -0.92 -5.80
C VAL A 88 -24.31 -1.98 -6.55
N GLN A 89 -25.57 -2.21 -6.17
CA GLN A 89 -26.47 -3.11 -6.88
C GLN A 89 -26.63 -2.69 -8.35
N ALA A 90 -26.96 -1.41 -8.58
CA ALA A 90 -27.13 -0.86 -9.92
C ALA A 90 -25.86 -0.99 -10.79
N CYS A 91 -24.68 -0.79 -10.19
CA CYS A 91 -23.41 -0.98 -10.87
C CYS A 91 -23.22 -2.45 -11.29
N ILE A 92 -23.45 -3.40 -10.38
CA ILE A 92 -23.33 -4.83 -10.67
C ILE A 92 -24.31 -5.26 -11.79
N GLU A 93 -25.55 -4.78 -11.74
CA GLU A 93 -26.57 -5.05 -12.76
C GLU A 93 -26.23 -4.44 -14.14
N ALA A 94 -25.48 -3.32 -14.13
CA ALA A 94 -25.03 -2.67 -15.35
C ALA A 94 -23.89 -3.42 -16.07
N GLN A 95 -23.29 -4.44 -15.43
CA GLN A 95 -22.22 -5.30 -15.96
C GLN A 95 -21.06 -4.50 -16.60
N ASP A 96 -20.89 -4.58 -17.93
CA ASP A 96 -19.76 -3.95 -18.64
C ASP A 96 -19.73 -2.40 -18.54
N ARG A 97 -20.82 -1.77 -18.11
CA ARG A 97 -20.86 -0.33 -17.82
C ARG A 97 -20.45 0.01 -16.38
N CYS A 98 -20.14 -1.01 -15.58
CA CYS A 98 -19.67 -0.90 -14.22
C CYS A 98 -18.19 -1.26 -14.14
N SER A 99 -17.42 -0.41 -13.48
CA SER A 99 -16.03 -0.67 -13.11
C SER A 99 -15.73 -0.05 -11.76
N ALA A 100 -14.63 -0.41 -11.14
CA ALA A 100 -14.16 0.31 -9.96
C ALA A 100 -12.69 0.65 -10.08
N PHE A 101 -12.30 1.77 -9.48
CA PHE A 101 -10.92 2.14 -9.25
C PHE A 101 -10.64 2.04 -7.76
N VAL A 102 -9.56 1.34 -7.41
CA VAL A 102 -9.08 1.25 -6.03
C VAL A 102 -7.73 1.93 -5.94
N PHE A 103 -7.69 2.98 -5.15
CA PHE A 103 -6.48 3.76 -4.88
C PHE A 103 -5.95 3.43 -3.51
N HIS A 104 -4.62 3.32 -3.38
CA HIS A 104 -3.92 3.03 -2.13
C HIS A 104 -2.93 4.15 -1.79
N PRO A 105 -3.41 5.39 -1.52
CA PRO A 105 -2.52 6.44 -1.09
C PRO A 105 -1.97 6.13 0.30
N GLN A 106 -0.64 6.27 0.44
CA GLN A 106 0.05 6.04 1.70
C GLN A 106 1.32 6.86 1.77
N HIS A 107 1.73 7.17 3.00
CA HIS A 107 3.03 7.73 3.30
C HIS A 107 3.54 7.02 4.54
N VAL A 108 4.52 6.14 4.35
CA VAL A 108 5.11 5.33 5.43
C VAL A 108 6.62 5.53 5.40
N GLU A 109 7.16 5.93 6.53
CA GLU A 109 8.59 6.01 6.79
C GLU A 109 9.00 4.84 7.66
N SER A 110 9.94 4.05 7.19
CA SER A 110 10.55 2.95 7.94
C SER A 110 11.93 3.38 8.43
N ARG A 111 12.13 3.32 9.73
CA ARG A 111 13.42 3.61 10.37
C ARG A 111 13.95 2.37 11.06
N ARG A 112 15.20 2.04 10.79
CA ARG A 112 15.90 0.99 11.54
C ARG A 112 16.34 1.52 12.88
N LEU A 113 16.02 0.76 13.92
CA LEU A 113 16.44 0.96 15.29
C LEU A 113 17.30 -0.26 15.69
N GLY A 114 18.09 -0.12 16.75
CA GLY A 114 18.82 -1.25 17.31
C GLY A 114 20.34 -1.12 17.27
N ASN A 115 21.02 -2.19 17.68
CA ASN A 115 22.47 -2.20 17.76
C ASN A 115 23.08 -2.50 16.39
N PHE A 116 23.90 -1.56 15.87
CA PHE A 116 24.58 -1.66 14.59
C PHE A 116 25.28 -3.02 14.37
N PHE A 117 25.93 -3.57 15.38
CA PHE A 117 26.64 -4.84 15.26
C PHE A 117 25.69 -6.04 15.11
N LEU A 118 24.56 -6.02 15.85
CA LEU A 118 23.56 -7.10 15.76
C LEU A 118 22.81 -7.06 14.42
N ASP A 119 22.52 -5.87 13.93
CA ASP A 119 21.90 -5.67 12.61
C ASP A 119 22.87 -6.04 11.46
N LEU A 120 24.18 -5.66 11.57
CA LEU A 120 25.22 -5.97 10.58
C LEU A 120 25.42 -7.48 10.41
N PHE A 121 25.35 -8.24 11.50
CA PHE A 121 25.48 -9.69 11.49
C PHE A 121 24.13 -10.42 11.33
N GLY A 122 23.02 -9.68 11.19
CA GLY A 122 21.71 -10.25 10.95
C GLY A 122 21.10 -11.02 12.11
N PHE A 123 21.57 -10.79 13.37
CA PHE A 123 21.05 -11.46 14.55
C PHE A 123 19.74 -10.83 15.05
N GLU A 124 19.63 -9.51 14.96
CA GLU A 124 18.47 -8.75 15.42
C GLU A 124 18.28 -7.52 14.53
N ARG A 125 17.04 -7.31 14.08
CA ARG A 125 16.66 -6.14 13.31
C ARG A 125 15.38 -5.58 13.86
N GLU A 126 15.43 -4.37 14.36
CA GLU A 126 14.27 -3.60 14.76
C GLU A 126 13.95 -2.57 13.68
N THR A 127 12.69 -2.53 13.24
CA THR A 127 12.19 -1.53 12.30
C THR A 127 10.97 -0.85 12.90
N TYR A 128 10.97 0.46 12.86
CA TYR A 128 9.86 1.29 13.31
C TYR A 128 9.24 2.01 12.13
N ASP A 129 7.98 1.68 11.84
CA ASP A 129 7.20 2.24 10.75
C ASP A 129 6.26 3.31 11.29
N THR A 130 6.34 4.51 10.70
CA THR A 130 5.46 5.64 11.03
C THR A 130 4.84 6.20 9.77
N GLY A 131 3.59 6.69 9.88
CA GLY A 131 2.94 7.28 8.73
C GLY A 131 1.44 7.13 8.73
N TRP A 132 0.87 7.02 7.52
CA TRP A 132 -0.55 6.82 7.30
C TRP A 132 -0.79 6.01 6.02
N SER A 133 -1.97 5.39 5.92
CA SER A 133 -2.44 4.73 4.70
C SER A 133 -3.94 4.88 4.55
N ALA A 134 -4.41 4.93 3.31
CA ALA A 134 -5.83 4.90 3.00
C ALA A 134 -6.09 3.98 1.81
N GLU A 135 -7.31 3.52 1.70
CA GLU A 135 -7.85 2.80 0.56
C GLU A 135 -9.13 3.50 0.15
N ILE A 136 -9.21 3.92 -1.12
CA ILE A 136 -10.37 4.57 -1.70
C ILE A 136 -10.89 3.73 -2.84
N VAL A 137 -12.15 3.32 -2.74
CA VAL A 137 -12.86 2.59 -3.79
C VAL A 137 -13.86 3.52 -4.43
N LEU A 138 -13.72 3.75 -5.74
CA LEU A 138 -14.63 4.55 -6.54
C LEU A 138 -15.33 3.63 -7.56
N LEU A 139 -16.64 3.41 -7.38
CA LEU A 139 -17.44 2.73 -8.40
C LEU A 139 -17.84 3.72 -9.49
N MET A 140 -17.57 3.31 -10.71
CA MET A 140 -17.87 4.08 -11.91
C MET A 140 -19.01 3.44 -12.67
N GLN A 141 -19.98 4.23 -13.03
CA GLN A 141 -21.07 3.83 -13.92
C GLN A 141 -21.33 4.94 -14.95
N ASP A 142 -21.35 4.59 -16.23
CA ASP A 142 -21.59 5.51 -17.32
C ASP A 142 -20.70 6.79 -17.25
N GLY A 143 -19.42 6.62 -16.86
CA GLY A 143 -18.41 7.69 -16.78
C GLY A 143 -18.52 8.61 -15.57
N HIS A 144 -19.40 8.32 -14.60
CA HIS A 144 -19.55 9.07 -13.35
C HIS A 144 -19.25 8.18 -12.16
N VAL A 145 -18.82 8.79 -11.05
CA VAL A 145 -18.69 8.11 -9.76
C VAL A 145 -20.10 7.80 -9.24
N ALA A 146 -20.49 6.52 -9.23
CA ALA A 146 -21.78 6.07 -8.71
C ALA A 146 -21.76 5.89 -7.20
N TYR A 147 -20.63 5.42 -6.65
CA TYR A 147 -20.45 5.16 -5.23
C TYR A 147 -18.99 5.37 -4.83
N LYS A 148 -18.76 5.75 -3.59
CA LYS A 148 -17.42 5.91 -3.03
C LYS A 148 -17.34 5.30 -1.65
N LEU A 149 -16.20 4.69 -1.34
CA LEU A 149 -15.88 4.12 -0.03
C LEU A 149 -14.44 4.46 0.31
N MET A 150 -14.20 4.81 1.58
CA MET A 150 -12.87 5.05 2.11
C MET A 150 -12.67 4.26 3.38
N SER A 151 -11.52 3.62 3.49
CA SER A 151 -10.99 3.02 4.70
C SER A 151 -9.53 3.40 4.85
N GLY A 152 -8.94 3.25 6.04
CA GLY A 152 -7.53 3.55 6.22
C GLY A 152 -7.10 3.65 7.66
N ARG A 153 -5.79 3.90 7.81
CA ARG A 153 -5.10 4.10 9.09
C ARG A 153 -4.51 5.52 9.08
N PRO A 154 -5.15 6.51 9.74
CA PRO A 154 -4.66 7.89 9.77
C PRO A 154 -3.31 8.02 10.48
N ARG A 155 -2.98 7.05 11.33
CA ARG A 155 -1.71 6.97 12.05
C ARG A 155 -1.23 5.53 12.09
N ILE A 156 -0.02 5.33 11.61
CA ILE A 156 0.72 4.07 11.67
C ILE A 156 1.89 4.29 12.62
N GLU A 157 2.00 3.42 13.61
CA GLU A 157 3.12 3.33 14.56
C GLU A 157 3.31 1.84 14.82
N ASP A 158 4.01 1.16 13.93
CA ASP A 158 4.24 -0.28 14.01
C ASP A 158 5.72 -0.53 14.29
N MET A 159 6.02 -1.38 15.28
CA MET A 159 7.37 -1.87 15.56
C MET A 159 7.47 -3.31 15.08
N HIS A 160 8.46 -3.58 14.25
CA HIS A 160 8.75 -4.91 13.74
C HIS A 160 10.11 -5.36 14.23
N ASP A 161 10.12 -6.39 15.08
CA ASP A 161 11.32 -7.03 15.59
C ASP A 161 11.54 -8.34 14.83
N THR A 162 12.69 -8.45 14.17
CA THR A 162 13.11 -9.69 13.52
C THR A 162 14.35 -10.20 14.24
N ILE A 163 14.21 -11.31 14.98
CA ILE A 163 15.29 -11.96 15.71
C ILE A 163 15.67 -13.24 14.95
N GLN A 164 16.94 -13.33 14.55
CA GLN A 164 17.52 -14.52 13.94
C GLN A 164 18.61 -15.08 14.85
N PRO A 165 18.31 -16.02 15.76
CA PRO A 165 19.24 -16.50 16.78
C PRO A 165 20.53 -17.12 16.23
N LEU A 166 20.49 -17.61 14.99
CA LEU A 166 21.63 -18.22 14.29
C LEU A 166 22.24 -17.29 13.23
N GLY A 167 21.77 -16.04 13.14
CA GLY A 167 22.20 -15.07 12.15
C GLY A 167 22.12 -15.60 10.71
N PRO A 168 23.12 -15.30 9.85
CA PRO A 168 23.13 -15.73 8.44
C PRO A 168 23.17 -17.26 8.26
N LEU A 169 23.53 -18.01 9.30
CA LEU A 169 23.59 -19.48 9.23
C LEU A 169 22.21 -20.15 9.25
N GLN A 170 21.17 -19.42 9.64
CA GLN A 170 19.80 -19.94 9.70
C GLN A 170 19.25 -20.26 8.28
N ASP A 171 19.63 -19.47 7.29
CA ASP A 171 19.19 -19.66 5.91
C ASP A 171 19.89 -20.85 5.22
N ILE A 172 21.09 -21.21 5.65
CA ILE A 172 21.84 -22.35 5.10
C ILE A 172 21.11 -23.67 5.44
N GLY A 173 20.54 -23.77 6.65
CA GLY A 173 19.78 -24.95 7.08
C GLY A 173 18.52 -25.18 6.22
N ASN A 174 17.78 -24.13 5.94
CA ASN A 174 16.56 -24.19 5.13
C ASN A 174 16.84 -24.55 3.67
N THR A 175 17.94 -24.04 3.11
CA THR A 175 18.36 -24.35 1.73
C THR A 175 18.79 -25.80 1.58
N ALA A 176 19.48 -26.36 2.58
CA ALA A 176 19.90 -27.75 2.59
C ALA A 176 18.73 -28.72 2.67
N VAL A 177 17.71 -28.42 3.49
CA VAL A 177 16.49 -29.24 3.62
C VAL A 177 15.66 -29.20 2.33
N GLN A 178 15.55 -28.05 1.66
CA GLN A 178 14.84 -27.95 0.37
C GLN A 178 15.57 -28.66 -0.76
N ALA A 179 16.91 -28.68 -0.75
CA ALA A 179 17.68 -29.42 -1.72
C ALA A 179 17.53 -30.93 -1.54
N ALA A 180 17.51 -31.43 -0.30
CA ALA A 180 17.33 -32.84 -0.01
C ALA A 180 15.93 -33.37 -0.39
N SER A 181 14.88 -32.55 -0.27
CA SER A 181 13.50 -32.93 -0.64
C SER A 181 13.25 -32.99 -2.16
N ARG A 182 14.18 -32.51 -2.99
CA ARG A 182 14.09 -32.61 -4.47
C ARG A 182 14.70 -33.89 -5.02
N PHE A 183 15.38 -34.67 -4.21
CA PHE A 183 16.05 -35.92 -4.62
C PHE A 183 15.37 -37.18 -4.05
N LEU A 184 14.23 -37.04 -3.38
CA LEU A 184 13.37 -38.13 -2.94
C LEU A 184 12.03 -38.10 -3.71
#